data_69ac954389a47484a63db92a94ccf259
#
_entry.id   69ac954389a47484a63db92a94ccf259
#
_cell.length_a   1.000
_cell.length_b   1.000
_cell.length_c   1.000
_cell.angle_alpha   90.00
_cell.angle_beta   90.00
_cell.angle_gamma   90.00
#
_symmetry.space_group_name_H-M   'P 1'
#
loop_
_entity.id
_entity.type
_entity.pdbx_description
1 polymer ?
#
loop_
_entity_poly.entity_id
_entity_poly.type
_entity_poly.pdbx_seq_one_letter_code
_entity_poly.pdbx_strand_id
1 'polypeptide(L)'
;MMAARDFAALVAGGLIAAASVFPAYAQDAAAVAPAAPANALEVELNALAPSQKGCMMTFVALNKLAAPVNKISFELAFFNDKNAVDKITVLDFRDLPQGKKRVRQFDMPNVKCEAVTRILINDTPVCDGPAAGECMKGLVTRSQISVPFEG
;
A
#
# COMPACT_ATOMS: atom_id res chain seq x y z
N MET A 1 -24.06 -27.08 -94.69
CA MET A 1 -25.23 -26.38 -94.10
C MET A 1 -25.06 -26.35 -92.58
N MET A 2 -25.02 -25.12 -92.02
CA MET A 2 -25.31 -24.75 -90.60
C MET A 2 -24.41 -25.37 -89.54
N ALA A 3 -23.82 -24.64 -88.75
CA ALA A 3 -23.70 -23.33 -88.12
C ALA A 3 -23.16 -23.56 -86.73
N ALA A 4 -22.10 -22.91 -86.48
CA ALA A 4 -21.39 -22.85 -85.21
C ALA A 4 -22.23 -22.15 -84.10
N ARG A 5 -22.03 -22.49 -82.87
CA ARG A 5 -22.30 -21.60 -81.72
C ARG A 5 -21.37 -21.94 -80.59
N ASP A 6 -20.43 -21.03 -80.41
CA ASP A 6 -19.53 -20.90 -79.24
C ASP A 6 -20.34 -20.61 -78.01
N PHE A 7 -19.97 -21.27 -76.92
CA PHE A 7 -20.34 -20.86 -75.57
C PHE A 7 -19.06 -20.73 -74.74
N ALA A 8 -18.65 -19.50 -74.54
CA ALA A 8 -17.61 -19.14 -73.57
C ALA A 8 -18.16 -19.19 -72.13
N ALA A 9 -17.58 -20.02 -71.32
CA ALA A 9 -17.89 -20.09 -69.88
C ALA A 9 -16.88 -19.20 -69.13
N LEU A 10 -17.36 -18.09 -68.55
CA LEU A 10 -16.65 -17.25 -67.61
C LEU A 10 -16.63 -17.93 -66.25
N VAL A 11 -15.45 -18.29 -65.79
CA VAL A 11 -15.20 -18.71 -64.42
C VAL A 11 -14.88 -17.49 -63.57
N ALA A 12 -15.84 -17.06 -62.75
CA ALA A 12 -15.64 -16.03 -61.75
C ALA A 12 -14.96 -16.63 -60.53
N GLY A 13 -13.69 -16.34 -60.33
CA GLY A 13 -12.95 -16.72 -59.15
C GLY A 13 -13.31 -15.82 -57.96
N GLY A 14 -14.04 -16.39 -56.97
CA GLY A 14 -14.31 -15.70 -55.68
C GLY A 14 -13.10 -15.78 -54.75
N LEU A 15 -12.49 -14.68 -54.47
CA LEU A 15 -11.52 -14.54 -53.37
C LEU A 15 -12.28 -14.55 -52.05
N ILE A 16 -12.12 -15.60 -51.27
CA ILE A 16 -12.59 -15.64 -49.88
C ILE A 16 -11.48 -15.01 -49.01
N ALA A 17 -11.67 -13.79 -48.56
CA ALA A 17 -10.82 -13.15 -47.55
C ALA A 17 -11.17 -13.77 -46.19
N ALA A 18 -10.29 -14.60 -45.66
CA ALA A 18 -10.36 -15.09 -44.29
C ALA A 18 -9.94 -13.99 -43.32
N ALA A 19 -10.89 -13.35 -42.66
CA ALA A 19 -10.63 -12.43 -41.58
C ALA A 19 -10.17 -13.20 -40.33
N SER A 20 -8.88 -13.14 -40.04
CA SER A 20 -8.31 -13.70 -38.80
C SER A 20 -8.65 -12.80 -37.61
N VAL A 21 -9.62 -13.24 -36.79
CA VAL A 21 -9.95 -12.58 -35.52
C VAL A 21 -8.89 -13.01 -34.49
N PHE A 22 -7.92 -12.15 -34.20
CA PHE A 22 -6.99 -12.35 -33.09
C PHE A 22 -7.71 -11.95 -31.78
N PRO A 23 -7.79 -12.82 -30.77
CA PRO A 23 -8.27 -12.41 -29.46
C PRO A 23 -7.27 -11.44 -28.84
N ALA A 24 -7.69 -10.20 -28.58
CA ALA A 24 -6.95 -9.26 -27.79
C ALA A 24 -6.92 -9.74 -26.34
N TYR A 25 -5.80 -10.28 -25.89
CA TYR A 25 -5.59 -10.51 -24.47
C TYR A 25 -5.43 -9.14 -23.81
N ALA A 26 -6.44 -8.72 -23.06
CA ALA A 26 -6.33 -7.61 -22.13
C ALA A 26 -5.31 -8.02 -21.07
N GLN A 27 -4.09 -7.49 -21.15
CA GLN A 27 -3.13 -7.57 -20.05
C GLN A 27 -3.68 -6.71 -18.92
N ASP A 28 -4.16 -7.35 -17.87
CA ASP A 28 -4.41 -6.73 -16.58
C ASP A 28 -3.09 -6.09 -16.14
N ALA A 29 -2.96 -4.80 -16.37
CA ALA A 29 -1.87 -4.02 -15.84
C ALA A 29 -2.09 -3.95 -14.31
N ALA A 30 -1.51 -4.91 -13.61
CA ALA A 30 -1.40 -4.82 -12.15
C ALA A 30 -0.78 -3.45 -11.84
N ALA A 31 -1.56 -2.57 -11.22
CA ALA A 31 -1.11 -1.26 -10.79
C ALA A 31 0.09 -1.46 -9.87
N VAL A 32 1.29 -1.22 -10.39
CA VAL A 32 2.52 -1.23 -9.58
C VAL A 32 2.37 -0.06 -8.62
N ALA A 33 2.16 -0.38 -7.35
CA ALA A 33 2.16 0.64 -6.30
C ALA A 33 3.47 1.44 -6.40
N PRO A 34 3.43 2.78 -6.30
CA PRO A 34 4.62 3.61 -6.39
C PRO A 34 5.67 3.09 -5.42
N ALA A 35 6.89 2.85 -5.90
CA ALA A 35 7.99 2.47 -5.03
C ALA A 35 8.18 3.59 -4.00
N ALA A 36 8.28 3.23 -2.72
CA ALA A 36 8.57 4.20 -1.69
C ALA A 36 9.90 4.90 -1.98
N PRO A 37 10.03 6.20 -1.70
CA PRO A 37 11.24 6.95 -1.98
C PRO A 37 12.45 6.30 -1.31
N ALA A 38 13.59 6.34 -1.98
CA ALA A 38 14.87 6.09 -1.35
C ALA A 38 15.04 7.09 -0.19
N ASN A 39 15.60 6.66 0.93
CA ASN A 39 15.77 7.49 2.14
C ASN A 39 14.43 7.76 2.87
N ALA A 40 13.64 6.70 3.09
CA ALA A 40 12.36 6.75 3.78
C ALA A 40 12.37 5.94 5.09
N LEU A 41 11.56 6.36 6.03
CA LEU A 41 11.16 5.58 7.19
C LEU A 41 9.73 5.09 6.97
N GLU A 42 9.59 3.86 6.54
CA GLU A 42 8.28 3.28 6.24
C GLU A 42 7.65 2.69 7.49
N VAL A 43 6.42 3.06 7.76
CA VAL A 43 5.61 2.46 8.83
C VAL A 43 4.25 2.05 8.25
N GLU A 44 3.90 0.80 8.44
CA GLU A 44 2.66 0.22 7.94
C GLU A 44 1.79 -0.24 9.09
N LEU A 45 0.52 0.18 9.12
CA LEU A 45 -0.50 -0.42 9.97
C LEU A 45 -0.93 -1.75 9.32
N ASN A 46 -0.51 -2.85 9.94
CA ASN A 46 -0.72 -4.18 9.38
C ASN A 46 -2.02 -4.83 9.85
N ALA A 47 -2.36 -4.69 11.14
CA ALA A 47 -3.57 -5.28 11.70
C ALA A 47 -4.05 -4.55 12.95
N LEU A 48 -5.37 -4.62 13.18
CA LEU A 48 -6.05 -4.37 14.45
C LEU A 48 -6.78 -5.63 14.86
N ALA A 49 -6.60 -6.09 16.08
CA ALA A 49 -7.25 -7.28 16.61
C ALA A 49 -7.72 -7.05 18.04
N PRO A 50 -8.95 -7.48 18.41
CA PRO A 50 -9.39 -7.43 19.80
C PRO A 50 -8.42 -8.17 20.73
N SER A 51 -8.16 -7.61 21.91
CA SER A 51 -7.37 -8.21 22.98
C SER A 51 -8.17 -8.28 24.27
N GLN A 52 -7.63 -8.93 25.28
CA GLN A 52 -8.25 -8.95 26.61
C GLN A 52 -8.31 -7.56 27.26
N LYS A 53 -7.42 -6.65 26.90
CA LYS A 53 -7.33 -5.30 27.47
C LYS A 53 -8.00 -4.25 26.60
N GLY A 54 -8.15 -4.50 25.29
CA GLY A 54 -8.68 -3.54 24.33
C GLY A 54 -8.39 -3.91 22.88
N CYS A 55 -7.49 -3.18 22.22
CA CYS A 55 -7.14 -3.38 20.81
C CYS A 55 -5.64 -3.61 20.66
N MET A 56 -5.25 -4.77 20.14
CA MET A 56 -3.88 -5.06 19.73
C MET A 56 -3.63 -4.47 18.35
N MET A 57 -2.69 -3.55 18.26
CA MET A 57 -2.24 -2.92 17.02
C MET A 57 -0.93 -3.52 16.57
N THR A 58 -0.86 -3.97 15.32
CA THR A 58 0.36 -4.51 14.71
C THR A 58 0.86 -3.56 13.64
N PHE A 59 2.12 -3.16 13.76
CA PHE A 59 2.81 -2.32 12.79
C PHE A 59 4.02 -3.05 12.20
N VAL A 60 4.32 -2.77 10.94
CA VAL A 60 5.56 -3.19 10.27
C VAL A 60 6.35 -1.93 9.92
N ALA A 61 7.56 -1.81 10.45
CA ALA A 61 8.44 -0.67 10.19
C ALA A 61 9.68 -1.11 9.41
N LEU A 62 10.14 -0.27 8.47
CA LEU A 62 11.33 -0.46 7.67
C LEU A 62 12.11 0.85 7.56
N ASN A 63 13.32 0.87 8.10
CA ASN A 63 14.22 2.00 7.99
C ASN A 63 15.03 1.91 6.69
N LYS A 64 14.79 2.84 5.76
CA LYS A 64 15.56 3.07 4.53
C LYS A 64 16.33 4.40 4.59
N LEU A 65 16.37 5.09 5.76
CA LEU A 65 17.19 6.28 5.94
C LEU A 65 18.68 5.94 5.79
N ALA A 66 19.49 6.95 5.57
CA ALA A 66 20.95 6.79 5.43
C ALA A 66 21.64 6.33 6.73
N ALA A 67 20.98 6.47 7.88
CA ALA A 67 21.50 6.11 9.20
C ALA A 67 20.61 5.06 9.90
N PRO A 68 21.20 4.21 10.76
CA PRO A 68 20.41 3.37 11.65
C PRO A 68 19.64 4.23 12.65
N VAL A 69 18.43 3.78 13.00
CA VAL A 69 17.64 4.37 14.08
C VAL A 69 17.84 3.50 15.33
N ASN A 70 18.51 4.06 16.34
CA ASN A 70 18.83 3.36 17.58
C ASN A 70 17.63 3.31 18.53
N LYS A 71 16.82 4.37 18.51
CA LYS A 71 15.56 4.45 19.25
C LYS A 71 14.60 5.41 18.56
N ILE A 72 13.35 5.00 18.47
CA ILE A 72 12.28 5.85 17.94
C ILE A 72 10.97 5.63 18.68
N SER A 73 10.28 6.71 18.95
CA SER A 73 8.90 6.68 19.44
C SER A 73 8.04 7.58 18.56
N PHE A 74 6.84 7.12 18.27
CA PHE A 74 5.83 7.91 17.56
C PHE A 74 4.72 8.31 18.51
N GLU A 75 4.30 9.57 18.41
CA GLU A 75 3.06 10.02 19.00
C GLU A 75 1.93 9.78 18.00
N LEU A 76 0.94 8.98 18.39
CA LEU A 76 -0.20 8.63 17.55
C LEU A 76 -1.48 9.25 18.08
N ALA A 77 -2.25 9.85 17.18
CA ALA A 77 -3.61 10.31 17.42
C ALA A 77 -4.61 9.32 16.79
N PHE A 78 -5.57 8.87 17.58
CA PHE A 78 -6.64 7.96 17.18
C PHE A 78 -7.93 8.73 17.02
N PHE A 79 -8.63 8.51 15.92
CA PHE A 79 -9.89 9.19 15.61
C PHE A 79 -11.06 8.22 15.68
N ASN A 80 -12.18 8.73 16.16
CA ASN A 80 -13.44 8.01 16.25
C ASN A 80 -14.34 8.24 15.01
N ASP A 81 -15.53 7.65 15.02
CA ASP A 81 -16.55 7.74 13.97
C ASP A 81 -17.06 9.16 13.69
N LYS A 82 -16.88 10.09 14.65
CA LYS A 82 -17.20 11.52 14.49
C LYS A 82 -16.01 12.34 13.94
N ASN A 83 -14.94 11.66 13.52
CA ASN A 83 -13.68 12.28 13.11
C ASN A 83 -13.05 13.18 14.20
N ALA A 84 -13.36 12.91 15.44
CA ALA A 84 -12.76 13.56 16.59
C ALA A 84 -11.60 12.72 17.14
N VAL A 85 -10.57 13.40 17.66
CA VAL A 85 -9.47 12.71 18.35
C VAL A 85 -10.00 12.13 19.65
N ASP A 86 -9.95 10.81 19.76
CA ASP A 86 -10.38 10.07 20.95
C ASP A 86 -9.22 9.81 21.92
N LYS A 87 -8.03 9.60 21.39
CA LYS A 87 -6.84 9.31 22.19
C LYS A 87 -5.57 9.78 21.49
N ILE A 88 -4.61 10.26 22.29
CA ILE A 88 -3.23 10.48 21.85
C ILE A 88 -2.33 9.65 22.78
N THR A 89 -1.32 8.99 22.22
CA THR A 89 -0.37 8.21 23.00
C THR A 89 0.97 8.09 22.28
N VAL A 90 2.03 7.89 23.05
CA VAL A 90 3.38 7.64 22.51
C VAL A 90 3.66 6.14 22.54
N LEU A 91 4.03 5.58 21.40
CA LEU A 91 4.41 4.18 21.24
C LEU A 91 5.91 4.06 20.96
N ASP A 92 6.61 3.25 21.76
CA ASP A 92 8.05 3.01 21.61
C ASP A 92 8.31 1.89 20.58
N PHE A 93 8.73 2.27 19.38
CA PHE A 93 9.10 1.34 18.32
C PHE A 93 10.50 0.75 18.48
N ARG A 94 11.25 1.19 19.49
CA ARG A 94 12.61 0.74 19.82
C ARG A 94 13.59 1.02 18.68
N ASP A 95 14.49 0.05 18.39
CA ASP A 95 15.46 0.13 17.30
C ASP A 95 14.86 -0.22 15.95
N LEU A 96 15.28 0.51 14.92
CA LEU A 96 14.98 0.21 13.52
C LEU A 96 16.30 0.17 12.71
N PRO A 97 16.99 -0.97 12.67
CA PRO A 97 18.21 -1.12 11.89
C PRO A 97 17.95 -0.90 10.41
N GLN A 98 18.90 -0.28 9.74
CA GLN A 98 18.80 0.01 8.32
C GLN A 98 18.54 -1.24 7.48
N GLY A 99 17.57 -1.18 6.57
CA GLY A 99 17.20 -2.23 5.63
C GLY A 99 16.47 -3.44 6.25
N LYS A 100 16.21 -3.45 7.56
CA LYS A 100 15.53 -4.57 8.22
C LYS A 100 14.11 -4.21 8.63
N LYS A 101 13.14 -5.03 8.24
CA LYS A 101 11.77 -4.93 8.74
C LYS A 101 11.69 -5.30 10.22
N ARG A 102 10.89 -4.56 10.96
CA ARG A 102 10.54 -4.82 12.36
C ARG A 102 9.03 -4.86 12.51
N VAL A 103 8.53 -5.89 13.15
CA VAL A 103 7.14 -5.96 13.59
C VAL A 103 7.07 -5.43 15.03
N ARG A 104 6.11 -4.55 15.29
CA ARG A 104 5.83 -4.01 16.61
C ARG A 104 4.35 -4.18 16.93
N GLN A 105 4.07 -4.66 18.12
CA GLN A 105 2.70 -4.85 18.61
C GLN A 105 2.48 -4.05 19.87
N PHE A 106 1.36 -3.38 19.94
CA PHE A 106 0.97 -2.55 21.07
C PHE A 106 -0.46 -2.90 21.48
N ASP A 107 -0.62 -3.31 22.71
CA ASP A 107 -1.94 -3.56 23.28
C ASP A 107 -2.48 -2.26 23.88
N MET A 108 -3.50 -1.71 23.25
CA MET A 108 -4.09 -0.42 23.61
C MET A 108 -5.26 -0.63 24.58
N PRO A 109 -5.04 -0.42 25.89
CA PRO A 109 -6.08 -0.67 26.88
C PRO A 109 -7.25 0.32 26.69
N ASN A 110 -8.46 -0.20 26.89
CA ASN A 110 -9.73 0.55 26.79
C ASN A 110 -10.01 1.14 25.40
N VAL A 111 -9.29 0.72 24.35
CA VAL A 111 -9.58 1.05 22.95
C VAL A 111 -10.33 -0.11 22.32
N LYS A 112 -11.47 0.15 21.70
CA LYS A 112 -12.18 -0.83 20.88
C LYS A 112 -11.67 -0.72 19.45
N CYS A 113 -11.23 -1.84 18.85
CA CYS A 113 -10.68 -1.82 17.49
C CYS A 113 -11.66 -1.24 16.47
N GLU A 114 -12.94 -1.60 16.60
CA GLU A 114 -14.03 -1.12 15.73
C GLU A 114 -14.33 0.39 15.87
N ALA A 115 -13.92 1.02 16.97
CA ALA A 115 -14.11 2.45 17.17
C ALA A 115 -12.99 3.29 16.55
N VAL A 116 -11.87 2.66 16.16
CA VAL A 116 -10.75 3.35 15.51
C VAL A 116 -11.04 3.47 14.03
N THR A 117 -11.30 4.68 13.57
CA THR A 117 -11.63 4.96 12.15
C THR A 117 -10.47 5.53 11.36
N ARG A 118 -9.46 6.10 12.03
CA ARG A 118 -8.24 6.66 11.44
C ARG A 118 -7.15 6.76 12.49
N ILE A 119 -5.90 6.62 12.09
CA ILE A 119 -4.71 6.82 12.94
C ILE A 119 -3.76 7.78 12.23
N LEU A 120 -3.24 8.76 12.96
CA LEU A 120 -2.25 9.73 12.48
C LEU A 120 -0.99 9.63 13.34
N ILE A 121 0.19 9.54 12.71
CA ILE A 121 1.46 9.84 13.38
C ILE A 121 1.58 11.35 13.46
N ASN A 122 1.38 11.89 14.66
CA ASN A 122 1.39 13.32 14.93
C ASN A 122 2.80 13.88 15.10
N ASP A 123 3.69 13.10 15.73
CA ASP A 123 5.06 13.51 16.01
C ASP A 123 6.00 12.31 16.24
N THR A 124 7.31 12.56 16.21
CA THR A 124 8.38 11.64 16.65
C THR A 124 9.15 12.24 17.83
N PRO A 125 8.60 12.14 19.05
CA PRO A 125 9.24 12.73 20.23
C PRO A 125 10.63 12.16 20.54
N VAL A 126 10.93 10.96 20.03
CA VAL A 126 12.25 10.34 20.09
C VAL A 126 12.66 9.87 18.70
N CYS A 127 13.80 10.33 18.21
CA CYS A 127 14.46 9.87 16.98
C CYS A 127 15.97 9.93 17.21
N ASP A 128 16.57 8.81 17.64
CA ASP A 128 17.99 8.70 17.96
C ASP A 128 18.73 7.95 16.85
N GLY A 129 19.83 8.53 16.37
CA GLY A 129 20.68 8.03 15.28
C GLY A 129 20.69 8.93 14.05
N PRO A 130 19.56 9.16 13.35
CA PRO A 130 19.48 10.14 12.27
C PRO A 130 19.64 11.59 12.76
N ALA A 131 19.90 12.51 11.82
CA ALA A 131 19.92 13.94 12.12
C ALA A 131 18.52 14.41 12.59
N ALA A 132 18.50 15.52 13.34
CA ALA A 132 17.26 16.08 13.87
C ALA A 132 16.20 16.31 12.78
N GLY A 133 14.98 15.84 13.02
CA GLY A 133 13.85 15.94 12.10
C GLY A 133 13.84 14.95 10.94
N GLU A 134 14.91 14.20 10.68
CA GLU A 134 14.96 13.25 9.54
C GLU A 134 13.94 12.11 9.66
N CYS A 135 13.58 11.67 10.86
CA CYS A 135 12.58 10.63 11.07
C CYS A 135 11.19 11.05 10.58
N MET A 136 10.77 12.29 10.86
CA MET A 136 9.49 12.82 10.38
C MET A 136 9.55 13.18 8.90
N LYS A 137 10.63 13.81 8.46
CA LYS A 137 10.80 14.22 7.07
C LYS A 137 10.81 13.02 6.10
N GLY A 138 11.40 11.91 6.52
CA GLY A 138 11.46 10.68 5.74
C GLY A 138 10.27 9.73 5.96
N LEU A 139 9.30 10.11 6.80
CA LEU A 139 8.18 9.24 7.15
C LEU A 139 7.29 8.94 5.95
N VAL A 140 6.98 7.67 5.76
CA VAL A 140 6.02 7.17 4.77
C VAL A 140 5.11 6.18 5.46
N THR A 141 3.83 6.49 5.52
CA THR A 141 2.81 5.66 6.15
C THR A 141 1.99 4.87 5.13
N ARG A 142 1.55 3.68 5.53
CA ARG A 142 0.66 2.82 4.75
C ARG A 142 -0.27 2.05 5.67
N SER A 143 -1.42 1.62 5.14
CA SER A 143 -2.33 0.71 5.83
C SER A 143 -2.60 -0.52 4.96
N GLN A 144 -2.56 -1.71 5.56
CA GLN A 144 -2.97 -2.98 4.95
C GLN A 144 -4.44 -3.30 5.23
N ILE A 145 -5.09 -2.51 6.07
CA ILE A 145 -6.49 -2.67 6.47
C ILE A 145 -7.31 -1.45 6.06
N SER A 146 -8.61 -1.49 6.26
CA SER A 146 -9.53 -0.39 5.88
C SER A 146 -9.37 0.89 6.71
N VAL A 147 -8.66 0.84 7.84
CA VAL A 147 -8.40 2.01 8.69
C VAL A 147 -7.23 2.81 8.08
N PRO A 148 -7.45 4.07 7.66
CA PRO A 148 -6.39 4.95 7.17
C PRO A 148 -5.30 5.17 8.23
N PHE A 149 -4.05 5.18 7.77
CA PHE A 149 -2.88 5.44 8.59
C PHE A 149 -2.03 6.51 7.90
N GLU A 150 -1.89 7.66 8.53
CA GLU A 150 -1.34 8.89 7.99
C GLU A 150 -0.15 9.37 8.84
N GLY A 151 0.72 10.21 8.20
CA GLY A 151 1.85 10.85 8.88
C GLY A 151 2.66 11.74 7.96
#